data_281690d94a3bdfa260018cbb8ecabbed
#
_entry.id   281690d94a3bdfa260018cbb8ecabbed
#
_cell.length_a   1.000
_cell.length_b   1.000
_cell.length_c   1.000
_cell.angle_alpha   90.00
_cell.angle_beta   90.00
_cell.angle_gamma   90.00
#
_symmetry.space_group_name_H-M   'P 1'
#
loop_
_entity.id
_entity.type
_entity.pdbx_description
1 polymer ?
#
loop_
_entity_poly.entity_id
_entity_poly.type
_entity_poly.pdbx_seq_one_letter_code
_entity_poly.pdbx_strand_id
1 'polypeptide(L)'
;MRLRLNLYAPFLGAGIRVKRLAPGWKEVDVEMKLRWWNANYVGTHYGGSLYSMTDPFFMVMLIENLGKDYIVWDKSATIRFRKPGRGTVSASFRLSDQQIDEIKQALNAEKKIERVFTVEVKDESGTVIAEVEKLLHIRRKDQPTTPTLPPRAGPSSL
;
A
#
# COMPACT_ATOMS: atom_id res chain seq x y z
N MET A 1 3.67 15.67 1.06
CA MET A 1 3.48 14.24 1.41
C MET A 1 4.78 13.43 1.36
N ARG A 2 5.56 13.41 0.28
CA ARG A 2 6.85 12.69 0.18
C ARG A 2 7.81 12.96 1.35
N LEU A 3 7.96 14.21 1.78
CA LEU A 3 8.80 14.57 2.93
C LEU A 3 8.34 13.90 4.22
N ARG A 4 7.04 13.86 4.46
CA ARG A 4 6.47 13.20 5.67
C ARG A 4 6.73 11.70 5.69
N LEU A 5 6.65 11.03 4.54
CA LEU A 5 7.00 9.60 4.41
C LEU A 5 8.49 9.38 4.69
N ASN A 6 9.36 10.27 4.20
CA ASN A 6 10.80 10.17 4.45
C ASN A 6 11.20 10.50 5.89
N LEU A 7 10.32 11.13 6.67
CA LEU A 7 10.50 11.38 8.11
C LEU A 7 9.81 10.34 8.98
N TYR A 8 9.17 9.33 8.38
CA TYR A 8 8.55 8.24 9.12
C TYR A 8 9.63 7.39 9.80
N ALA A 9 9.56 7.26 11.14
CA ALA A 9 10.63 6.66 11.93
C ALA A 9 11.08 5.26 11.48
N PRO A 10 10.19 4.31 11.11
CA PRO A 10 10.59 3.01 10.56
C PRO A 10 11.40 3.14 9.27
N PHE A 11 11.11 4.12 8.42
CA PHE A 11 11.83 4.35 7.17
C PHE A 11 13.20 4.96 7.44
N LEU A 12 13.27 5.94 8.33
CA LEU A 12 14.54 6.56 8.74
C LEU A 12 15.51 5.52 9.31
N GLY A 13 15.02 4.68 10.24
CA GLY A 13 15.83 3.62 10.85
C GLY A 13 16.34 2.59 9.84
N ALA A 14 15.50 2.18 8.90
CA ALA A 14 15.88 1.25 7.84
C ALA A 14 16.69 1.90 6.71
N GLY A 15 16.72 3.24 6.60
CA GLY A 15 17.35 3.95 5.48
C GLY A 15 16.51 3.94 4.20
N ILE A 16 15.20 3.73 4.33
CA ILE A 16 14.24 3.72 3.22
C ILE A 16 13.92 5.16 2.80
N ARG A 17 13.87 5.41 1.51
CA ARG A 17 13.59 6.73 0.93
C ARG A 17 12.59 6.64 -0.21
N VAL A 18 11.52 7.42 -0.13
CA VAL A 18 10.61 7.65 -1.26
C VAL A 18 11.26 8.65 -2.21
N LYS A 19 11.68 8.18 -3.37
CA LYS A 19 12.35 8.98 -4.42
C LYS A 19 11.36 9.76 -5.25
N ARG A 20 10.29 9.08 -5.64
CA ARG A 20 9.23 9.64 -6.47
C ARG A 20 7.87 9.31 -5.87
N LEU A 21 7.01 10.29 -5.90
CA LEU A 21 5.59 10.16 -5.62
C LEU A 21 4.88 11.01 -6.68
N ALA A 22 4.26 10.36 -7.64
CA ALA A 22 3.53 11.04 -8.69
C ALA A 22 2.22 11.65 -8.15
N PRO A 23 1.74 12.75 -8.74
CA PRO A 23 0.41 13.27 -8.45
C PRO A 23 -0.64 12.16 -8.60
N GLY A 24 -1.64 12.14 -7.70
CA GLY A 24 -2.68 11.12 -7.72
C GLY A 24 -2.26 9.75 -7.18
N TRP A 25 -1.06 9.60 -6.65
CA TRP A 25 -0.60 8.34 -6.01
C TRP A 25 -0.65 7.10 -6.92
N LYS A 26 -0.48 7.28 -8.23
CA LYS A 26 -0.46 6.17 -9.19
C LYS A 26 0.92 5.55 -9.40
N GLU A 27 1.95 6.28 -9.03
CA GLU A 27 3.34 5.85 -9.14
C GLU A 27 4.13 6.24 -7.89
N VAL A 28 4.78 5.27 -7.29
CA VAL A 28 5.70 5.46 -6.17
C VAL A 28 6.99 4.70 -6.46
N ASP A 29 8.13 5.37 -6.31
CA ASP A 29 9.45 4.74 -6.39
C ASP A 29 10.18 4.93 -5.07
N VAL A 30 10.71 3.83 -4.56
CA VAL A 30 11.37 3.73 -3.26
C VAL A 30 12.76 3.17 -3.43
N GLU A 31 13.70 3.66 -2.66
CA GLU A 31 15.06 3.12 -2.61
C GLU A 31 15.53 2.89 -1.18
N MET A 32 16.48 1.99 -1.01
CA MET A 32 17.20 1.78 0.23
C MET A 32 18.66 1.46 -0.08
N LYS A 33 19.58 2.31 0.41
CA LYS A 33 21.01 2.11 0.25
C LYS A 33 21.56 1.32 1.43
N LEU A 34 22.35 0.28 1.14
CA LEU A 34 23.05 -0.47 2.18
C LEU A 34 24.04 0.42 2.93
N ARG A 35 23.93 0.43 4.25
CA ARG A 35 24.74 1.19 5.18
C ARG A 35 25.17 0.27 6.34
N TRP A 36 26.20 0.66 7.09
CA TRP A 36 26.68 -0.11 8.23
C TRP A 36 25.61 -0.35 9.32
N TRP A 37 24.64 0.59 9.47
CA TRP A 37 23.58 0.48 10.49
C TRP A 37 22.34 -0.29 10.05
N ASN A 38 22.11 -0.50 8.73
CA ASN A 38 20.97 -1.24 8.21
C ASN A 38 21.33 -2.58 7.55
N ALA A 39 22.61 -2.93 7.63
CA ALA A 39 23.08 -4.24 7.20
C ALA A 39 22.69 -5.33 8.21
N ASN A 40 22.44 -6.53 7.71
CA ASN A 40 22.29 -7.71 8.54
C ASN A 40 23.66 -8.27 8.95
N TYR A 41 23.65 -9.33 9.77
CA TYR A 41 24.87 -9.96 10.31
C TYR A 41 25.88 -10.42 9.22
N VAL A 42 25.40 -10.78 8.03
CA VAL A 42 26.25 -11.22 6.90
C VAL A 42 26.57 -10.11 5.90
N GLY A 43 26.31 -8.86 6.25
CA GLY A 43 26.70 -7.69 5.45
C GLY A 43 25.84 -7.46 4.18
N THR A 44 24.59 -7.87 4.22
CA THR A 44 23.61 -7.60 3.15
C THR A 44 22.39 -6.87 3.70
N HIS A 45 21.45 -6.45 2.85
CA HIS A 45 20.20 -5.84 3.32
C HIS A 45 19.45 -6.77 4.27
N TYR A 46 19.00 -6.22 5.41
CA TYR A 46 18.16 -6.96 6.34
C TYR A 46 16.78 -7.27 5.69
N GLY A 47 16.38 -8.55 5.77
CA GLY A 47 15.14 -9.00 5.10
C GLY A 47 13.88 -8.27 5.58
N GLY A 48 13.80 -7.92 6.88
CA GLY A 48 12.72 -7.11 7.43
C GLY A 48 12.68 -5.70 6.82
N SER A 49 13.82 -5.09 6.54
CA SER A 49 13.89 -3.79 5.87
C SER A 49 13.50 -3.88 4.40
N LEU A 50 13.84 -4.99 3.70
CA LEU A 50 13.37 -5.26 2.33
C LEU A 50 11.84 -5.39 2.29
N TYR A 51 11.25 -6.03 3.28
CA TYR A 51 9.79 -6.05 3.41
C TYR A 51 9.22 -4.66 3.75
N SER A 52 9.76 -3.98 4.74
CA SER A 52 9.29 -2.65 5.18
C SER A 52 9.28 -1.61 4.05
N MET A 53 10.26 -1.66 3.11
CA MET A 53 10.27 -0.76 1.97
C MET A 53 9.15 -1.03 0.95
N THR A 54 8.46 -2.16 1.06
CA THR A 54 7.35 -2.51 0.17
C THR A 54 5.99 -2.46 0.86
N ASP A 55 5.97 -2.39 2.19
CA ASP A 55 4.77 -2.64 2.98
C ASP A 55 3.60 -1.69 2.71
N PRO A 56 3.72 -0.34 2.83
CA PRO A 56 2.52 0.50 2.89
C PRO A 56 1.97 0.93 1.52
N PHE A 57 2.75 0.77 0.43
CA PHE A 57 2.50 1.59 -0.76
C PHE A 57 1.24 1.21 -1.52
N PHE A 58 1.00 -0.05 -1.85
CA PHE A 58 -0.23 -0.44 -2.56
C PHE A 58 -1.49 -0.09 -1.75
N MET A 59 -1.45 -0.30 -0.43
CA MET A 59 -2.56 0.05 0.45
C MET A 59 -2.84 1.56 0.41
N VAL A 60 -1.81 2.39 0.58
CA VAL A 60 -1.96 3.85 0.56
C VAL A 60 -2.38 4.35 -0.82
N MET A 61 -1.79 3.82 -1.90
CA MET A 61 -2.18 4.15 -3.27
C MET A 61 -3.66 3.86 -3.53
N LEU A 62 -4.17 2.72 -3.05
CA LEU A 62 -5.58 2.38 -3.17
C LEU A 62 -6.46 3.29 -2.32
N ILE A 63 -6.09 3.60 -1.08
CA ILE A 63 -6.84 4.53 -0.22
C ILE A 63 -6.99 5.90 -0.90
N GLU A 64 -5.91 6.44 -1.46
CA GLU A 64 -5.92 7.75 -2.11
C GLU A 64 -6.73 7.76 -3.41
N ASN A 65 -6.75 6.65 -4.17
CA ASN A 65 -7.45 6.57 -5.46
C ASN A 65 -8.91 6.11 -5.37
N LEU A 66 -9.26 5.29 -4.39
CA LEU A 66 -10.63 4.85 -4.19
C LEU A 66 -11.44 5.90 -3.41
N GLY A 67 -10.81 6.62 -2.50
CA GLY A 67 -11.43 7.68 -1.72
C GLY A 67 -12.04 7.23 -0.40
N LYS A 68 -12.74 8.17 0.26
CA LYS A 68 -13.18 8.05 1.67
C LYS A 68 -14.27 6.99 1.91
N ASP A 69 -14.97 6.58 0.86
CA ASP A 69 -16.08 5.62 0.95
C ASP A 69 -15.60 4.16 1.03
N TYR A 70 -14.31 3.96 0.92
CA TYR A 70 -13.70 2.64 0.91
C TYR A 70 -12.78 2.42 2.11
N ILE A 71 -12.65 1.18 2.50
CA ILE A 71 -11.70 0.69 3.50
C ILE A 71 -10.76 -0.28 2.80
N VAL A 72 -9.48 -0.06 2.99
CA VAL A 72 -8.41 -0.90 2.44
C VAL A 72 -7.45 -1.25 3.57
N TRP A 73 -7.09 -2.51 3.69
CA TRP A 73 -6.00 -2.96 4.56
C TRP A 73 -5.26 -4.17 4.01
N ASP A 74 -4.03 -4.32 4.43
CA ASP A 74 -3.24 -5.52 4.15
C ASP A 74 -3.76 -6.69 4.98
N LYS A 75 -4.05 -7.80 4.32
CA LYS A 75 -4.51 -9.03 4.95
C LYS A 75 -3.38 -10.01 5.19
N SER A 76 -2.51 -10.13 4.21
CA SER A 76 -1.29 -10.94 4.29
C SER A 76 -0.26 -10.48 3.27
N ALA A 77 0.97 -10.90 3.48
CA ALA A 77 2.04 -10.72 2.51
C ALA A 77 2.98 -11.93 2.51
N THR A 78 3.54 -12.22 1.35
CA THR A 78 4.60 -13.21 1.18
C THR A 78 5.79 -12.53 0.55
N ILE A 79 6.96 -12.65 1.17
CA ILE A 79 8.23 -12.22 0.58
C ILE A 79 9.07 -13.42 0.22
N ARG A 80 9.63 -13.42 -0.99
CA ARG A 80 10.59 -14.42 -1.47
C ARG A 80 11.93 -13.73 -1.72
N PHE A 81 12.93 -14.08 -0.95
CA PHE A 81 14.29 -13.59 -1.14
C PHE A 81 14.97 -14.41 -2.25
N ARG A 82 15.36 -13.73 -3.32
CA ARG A 82 15.96 -14.36 -4.51
C ARG A 82 17.47 -14.34 -4.48
N LYS A 83 18.04 -13.21 -4.03
CA LYS A 83 19.50 -13.01 -3.93
C LYS A 83 19.84 -12.09 -2.74
N PRO A 84 21.06 -12.18 -2.20
CA PRO A 84 21.54 -11.23 -1.20
C PRO A 84 21.61 -9.82 -1.79
N GLY A 85 20.87 -8.86 -1.20
CA GLY A 85 20.88 -7.45 -1.63
C GLY A 85 22.13 -6.73 -1.14
N ARG A 86 22.83 -6.04 -2.04
CA ARG A 86 23.99 -5.19 -1.76
C ARG A 86 23.82 -3.85 -2.48
N GLY A 87 24.59 -2.84 -2.07
CA GLY A 87 24.51 -1.51 -2.70
C GLY A 87 23.15 -0.84 -2.49
N THR A 88 22.59 -0.24 -3.52
CA THR A 88 21.26 0.35 -3.51
C THR A 88 20.23 -0.63 -4.07
N VAL A 89 19.13 -0.81 -3.39
CA VAL A 89 17.97 -1.54 -3.90
C VAL A 89 16.78 -0.61 -4.07
N SER A 90 15.91 -0.91 -5.04
CA SER A 90 14.74 -0.09 -5.37
C SER A 90 13.50 -0.95 -5.61
N ALA A 91 12.33 -0.36 -5.35
CA ALA A 91 11.04 -0.93 -5.66
C ALA A 91 10.16 0.13 -6.34
N SER A 92 9.41 -0.27 -7.35
CA SER A 92 8.53 0.61 -8.12
C SER A 92 7.10 0.13 -8.08
N PHE A 93 6.21 0.97 -7.59
CA PHE A 93 4.78 0.69 -7.46
C PHE A 93 4.02 1.44 -8.54
N ARG A 94 3.14 0.74 -9.22
CA ARG A 94 2.30 1.29 -10.28
C ARG A 94 0.87 0.82 -10.09
N LEU A 95 -0.07 1.75 -10.20
CA LEU A 95 -1.51 1.50 -10.11
C LEU A 95 -2.19 2.19 -11.30
N SER A 96 -2.69 1.40 -12.24
CA SER A 96 -3.35 1.93 -13.43
C SER A 96 -4.79 2.36 -13.15
N ASP A 97 -5.31 3.26 -13.98
CA ASP A 97 -6.73 3.64 -13.95
C ASP A 97 -7.63 2.43 -14.17
N GLN A 98 -7.25 1.54 -15.10
CA GLN A 98 -7.98 0.30 -15.34
C GLN A 98 -8.11 -0.57 -14.08
N GLN A 99 -7.02 -0.77 -13.32
CA GLN A 99 -7.07 -1.53 -12.07
C GLN A 99 -7.99 -0.88 -11.03
N ILE A 100 -7.98 0.45 -10.94
CA ILE A 100 -8.86 1.20 -10.04
C ILE A 100 -10.33 1.02 -10.44
N ASP A 101 -10.64 1.12 -11.73
CA ASP A 101 -11.99 0.96 -12.25
C ASP A 101 -12.51 -0.47 -12.10
N GLU A 102 -11.69 -1.48 -12.35
CA GLU A 102 -12.02 -2.89 -12.11
C GLU A 102 -12.36 -3.15 -10.64
N ILE A 103 -11.60 -2.57 -9.70
CA ILE A 103 -11.87 -2.66 -8.26
C ILE A 103 -13.22 -2.01 -7.93
N LYS A 104 -13.50 -0.82 -8.45
CA LYS A 104 -14.76 -0.12 -8.22
C LYS A 104 -15.95 -0.89 -8.78
N GLN A 105 -15.81 -1.45 -9.99
CA GLN A 105 -16.84 -2.27 -10.62
C GLN A 105 -17.14 -3.55 -9.81
N ALA A 106 -16.08 -4.27 -9.38
CA ALA A 106 -16.25 -5.45 -8.54
C ALA A 106 -16.98 -5.12 -7.22
N LEU A 107 -16.67 -3.98 -6.60
CA LEU A 107 -17.32 -3.52 -5.37
C LEU A 107 -18.76 -2.98 -5.57
N ASN A 108 -19.24 -2.85 -6.81
CA ASN A 108 -20.65 -2.62 -7.08
C ASN A 108 -21.47 -3.93 -7.00
N ALA A 109 -20.84 -5.05 -7.33
CA ALA A 109 -21.46 -6.39 -7.28
C ALA A 109 -21.26 -7.09 -5.93
N GLU A 110 -20.12 -6.84 -5.28
CA GLU A 110 -19.71 -7.51 -4.05
C GLU A 110 -19.47 -6.50 -2.92
N LYS A 111 -19.86 -6.83 -1.69
CA LYS A 111 -19.63 -5.97 -0.52
C LYS A 111 -18.14 -5.82 -0.17
N LYS A 112 -17.33 -6.81 -0.52
CA LYS A 112 -15.91 -6.88 -0.24
C LYS A 112 -15.20 -7.72 -1.29
N ILE A 113 -13.97 -7.37 -1.59
CA ILE A 113 -13.10 -8.13 -2.51
C ILE A 113 -11.70 -8.25 -1.93
N GLU A 114 -10.95 -9.18 -2.47
CA GLU A 114 -9.52 -9.33 -2.21
C GLU A 114 -8.75 -9.21 -3.52
N ARG A 115 -7.60 -8.54 -3.47
CA ARG A 115 -6.71 -8.37 -4.62
C ARG A 115 -5.26 -8.60 -4.23
N VAL A 116 -4.56 -9.32 -5.08
CA VAL A 116 -3.12 -9.54 -4.94
C VAL A 116 -2.38 -8.52 -5.78
N PHE A 117 -1.37 -7.89 -5.19
CA PHE A 117 -0.42 -7.02 -5.87
C PHE A 117 0.98 -7.54 -5.67
N THR A 118 1.79 -7.48 -6.71
CA THR A 118 3.18 -7.94 -6.66
C THR A 118 4.13 -6.80 -6.93
N VAL A 119 5.23 -6.76 -6.20
CA VAL A 119 6.33 -5.83 -6.43
C VAL A 119 7.66 -6.54 -6.29
N GLU A 120 8.61 -6.18 -7.13
CA GLU A 120 9.98 -6.65 -7.09
C GLU A 120 10.89 -5.60 -6.48
N VAL A 121 11.79 -6.03 -5.62
CA VAL A 121 12.93 -5.24 -5.14
C VAL A 121 14.14 -5.61 -5.99
N LYS A 122 14.72 -4.64 -6.68
CA LYS A 122 15.83 -4.82 -7.61
C LYS A 122 17.06 -4.05 -7.16
N ASP A 123 18.23 -4.56 -7.46
CA ASP A 123 19.49 -3.82 -7.33
C ASP A 123 19.72 -2.88 -8.52
N GLU A 124 20.85 -2.17 -8.50
CA GLU A 124 21.26 -1.21 -9.53
C GLU A 124 21.51 -1.87 -10.91
N SER A 125 21.73 -3.17 -10.96
CA SER A 125 21.87 -3.93 -12.21
C SER A 125 20.54 -4.46 -12.78
N GLY A 126 19.42 -4.23 -12.06
CA GLY A 126 18.11 -4.77 -12.39
C GLY A 126 17.87 -6.21 -11.92
N THR A 127 18.82 -6.78 -11.16
CA THR A 127 18.67 -8.13 -10.60
C THR A 127 17.61 -8.12 -9.51
N VAL A 128 16.67 -9.07 -9.55
CA VAL A 128 15.64 -9.23 -8.51
C VAL A 128 16.28 -9.78 -7.23
N ILE A 129 16.21 -8.99 -6.16
CA ILE A 129 16.70 -9.32 -4.82
C ILE A 129 15.59 -9.97 -3.99
N ALA A 130 14.39 -9.40 -4.06
CA ALA A 130 13.21 -9.95 -3.41
C ALA A 130 11.96 -9.69 -4.25
N GLU A 131 10.96 -10.53 -4.05
CA GLU A 131 9.65 -10.45 -4.67
C GLU A 131 8.60 -10.48 -3.56
N VAL A 132 7.68 -9.54 -3.56
CA VAL A 132 6.65 -9.41 -2.52
C VAL A 132 5.27 -9.47 -3.14
N GLU A 133 4.46 -10.40 -2.68
CA GLU A 133 3.03 -10.48 -2.96
C GLU A 133 2.26 -9.94 -1.75
N LYS A 134 1.35 -9.00 -2.01
CA LYS A 134 0.50 -8.38 -0.99
C LYS A 134 -0.95 -8.72 -1.28
N LEU A 135 -1.63 -9.35 -0.33
CA LEU A 135 -3.08 -9.58 -0.39
C LEU A 135 -3.79 -8.44 0.34
N LEU A 136 -4.50 -7.61 -0.40
CA LEU A 136 -5.28 -6.50 0.15
C LEU A 136 -6.76 -6.83 0.19
N HIS A 137 -7.38 -6.50 1.32
CA HIS A 137 -8.81 -6.53 1.51
C HIS A 137 -9.39 -5.14 1.25
N ILE A 138 -10.41 -5.07 0.41
CA ILE A 138 -11.04 -3.82 -0.01
C ILE A 138 -12.55 -3.98 0.16
N ARG A 139 -13.19 -3.01 0.83
CA ARG A 139 -14.66 -2.98 0.96
C ARG A 139 -15.19 -1.56 0.95
N ARG A 140 -16.45 -1.38 0.59
CA ARG A 140 -17.18 -0.14 0.85
C ARG A 140 -17.48 0.02 2.33
N LYS A 141 -17.49 1.25 2.82
CA LYS A 141 -18.06 1.58 4.13
C LYS A 141 -19.56 1.40 4.04
N ASP A 142 -20.16 0.81 5.08
CA ASP A 142 -21.61 0.81 5.20
C ASP A 142 -22.07 2.27 5.30
N GLN A 143 -23.03 2.69 4.46
CA GLN A 143 -23.66 3.98 4.58
C GLN A 143 -24.36 4.00 5.96
N PRO A 144 -24.21 5.05 6.77
CA PRO A 144 -25.04 5.17 7.96
C PRO A 144 -26.49 5.16 7.48
N THR A 145 -27.26 4.15 7.90
CA THR A 145 -28.70 4.16 7.70
C THR A 145 -29.22 5.40 8.38
N THR A 146 -29.64 6.40 7.60
CA THR A 146 -30.36 7.55 8.14
C THR A 146 -31.57 6.97 8.87
N PRO A 147 -31.73 7.19 10.18
CA PRO A 147 -32.92 6.72 10.87
C PRO A 147 -34.12 7.38 10.18
N THR A 148 -35.00 6.60 9.59
CA THR A 148 -36.28 7.09 9.09
C THR A 148 -37.05 7.50 10.34
N LEU A 149 -37.15 8.79 10.60
CA LEU A 149 -38.05 9.33 11.65
C LEU A 149 -39.47 8.80 11.33
N PRO A 150 -40.13 8.17 12.30
CA PRO A 150 -41.53 7.80 12.14
C PRO A 150 -42.34 9.04 11.77
N PRO A 151 -43.37 8.92 10.93
CA PRO A 151 -44.22 10.03 10.55
C PRO A 151 -44.80 10.67 11.83
N ARG A 152 -44.64 11.99 11.97
CA ARG A 152 -45.27 12.74 13.07
C ARG A 152 -46.77 12.43 13.02
N ALA A 153 -47.30 11.89 14.12
CA ALA A 153 -48.72 11.82 14.34
C ALA A 153 -49.28 13.25 14.27
N GLY A 154 -50.18 13.47 13.34
CA GLY A 154 -50.90 14.73 13.25
C GLY A 154 -51.68 15.01 14.50
N PRO A 155 -52.01 16.31 14.82
CA PRO A 155 -52.77 16.64 15.99
C PRO A 155 -54.15 16.00 15.88
N SER A 156 -54.52 15.21 16.92
CA SER A 156 -55.89 14.76 17.13
C SER A 156 -56.78 15.98 17.33
N SER A 157 -57.69 16.19 16.39
CA SER A 157 -58.79 17.13 16.58
C SER A 157 -59.77 16.56 17.54
N LEU A 158 -59.89 17.22 18.69
CA LEU A 158 -61.07 17.18 19.57
C LEU A 158 -62.06 18.22 19.10
#